data_ca59b159488c372144dea0a870fb5f59
#
_entry.id   ca59b159488c372144dea0a870fb5f59
#
_cell.length_a   1.000
_cell.length_b   1.000
_cell.length_c   1.000
_cell.angle_alpha   90.00
_cell.angle_beta   90.00
_cell.angle_gamma   90.00
#
_symmetry.space_group_name_H-M   'P 1'
#
loop_
_entity.id
_entity.type
_entity.pdbx_description
1 polymer ?
#
loop_
_entity_poly.entity_id
_entity_poly.type
_entity_poly.pdbx_seq_one_letter_code
_entity_poly.pdbx_strand_id
1 'polypeptide(L)'
;MKAYFIAILTLFTCIATVVRAQQMSELKNRIDSLLNGKKATVGIAVWTDKGDMLRYNDHVHFPLLSVFKFHVALAVLDKMDKQSISLDSIVSIKASQMPPNTYSPLRKKFPDQDFTITLRELMQYSISQSDNNACDILIEYAGGIKHINDYIHRLSIDSFNLSETEDGMHSSFEAVYRNWST
;
A
#
# COMPACT_ATOMS: atom_id res chain seq x y z
N MET A 1 45.81 21.41 19.26
CA MET A 1 45.21 21.35 17.91
C MET A 1 44.12 20.29 17.81
N LYS A 2 44.32 19.01 18.15
CA LYS A 2 43.27 17.95 18.03
C LYS A 2 41.99 18.26 18.83
N ALA A 3 42.08 18.79 20.05
CA ALA A 3 40.92 19.12 20.88
C ALA A 3 40.04 20.23 20.29
N TYR A 4 40.63 21.26 19.72
CA TYR A 4 39.88 22.34 19.04
C TYR A 4 39.21 21.85 17.75
N PHE A 5 39.86 20.95 17.01
CA PHE A 5 39.28 20.36 15.80
C PHE A 5 38.05 19.51 16.13
N ILE A 6 38.13 18.70 17.19
CA ILE A 6 37.00 17.90 17.68
C ILE A 6 35.85 18.82 18.14
N ALA A 7 36.15 19.88 18.90
CA ALA A 7 35.15 20.83 19.37
C ALA A 7 34.43 21.55 18.20
N ILE A 8 35.16 21.94 17.17
CA ILE A 8 34.58 22.57 15.97
C ILE A 8 33.72 21.58 15.20
N LEU A 9 34.15 20.35 15.03
CA LEU A 9 33.41 19.33 14.33
C LEU A 9 32.09 18.98 15.06
N THR A 10 32.13 18.86 16.40
CA THR A 10 30.92 18.64 17.21
C THR A 10 29.97 19.84 17.15
N LEU A 11 30.47 21.05 17.12
CA LEU A 11 29.65 22.26 16.99
C LEU A 11 28.94 22.29 15.63
N PHE A 12 29.62 21.94 14.54
CA PHE A 12 29.02 21.87 13.20
C PHE A 12 27.96 20.82 13.09
N THR A 13 28.15 19.63 13.69
CA THR A 13 27.12 18.56 13.71
C THR A 13 25.89 18.97 14.52
N CYS A 14 26.08 19.63 15.67
CA CYS A 14 24.96 20.15 16.46
C CYS A 14 24.16 21.23 15.71
N ILE A 15 24.80 22.14 15.00
CA ILE A 15 24.11 23.17 14.23
C ILE A 15 23.30 22.53 13.10
N ALA A 16 23.86 21.57 12.38
CA ALA A 16 23.17 20.88 11.29
C ALA A 16 21.92 20.14 11.77
N THR A 17 21.96 19.50 12.94
CA THR A 17 20.77 18.81 13.49
C THR A 17 19.69 19.79 13.94
N VAL A 18 20.05 20.93 14.53
CA VAL A 18 19.08 21.97 14.93
C VAL A 18 18.37 22.56 13.72
N VAL A 19 19.10 22.88 12.65
CA VAL A 19 18.52 23.44 11.43
C VAL A 19 17.52 22.44 10.80
N ARG A 20 17.83 21.14 10.77
CA ARG A 20 16.91 20.10 10.25
C ARG A 20 15.65 19.99 11.10
N ALA A 21 15.78 19.94 12.42
CA ALA A 21 14.63 19.89 13.32
C ALA A 21 13.70 21.10 13.11
N GLN A 22 14.28 22.28 12.87
CA GLN A 22 13.54 23.50 12.57
C GLN A 22 12.78 23.40 11.24
N GLN A 23 13.38 22.83 10.19
CA GLN A 23 12.72 22.63 8.89
C GLN A 23 11.51 21.68 8.99
N MET A 24 11.64 20.57 9.74
CA MET A 24 10.53 19.65 9.96
C MET A 24 9.40 20.29 10.77
N SER A 25 9.74 21.11 11.77
CA SER A 25 8.76 21.87 12.54
C SER A 25 8.03 22.91 11.67
N GLU A 26 8.74 23.61 10.81
CA GLU A 26 8.14 24.57 9.88
C GLU A 26 7.20 23.87 8.89
N LEU A 27 7.61 22.72 8.35
CA LEU A 27 6.76 21.91 7.47
C LEU A 27 5.47 21.49 8.19
N LYS A 28 5.58 21.03 9.44
CA LYS A 28 4.42 20.67 10.26
C LYS A 28 3.47 21.87 10.44
N ASN A 29 4.01 23.05 10.79
CA ASN A 29 3.19 24.26 10.98
C ASN A 29 2.48 24.69 9.69
N ARG A 30 3.11 24.52 8.53
CA ARG A 30 2.48 24.79 7.23
C ARG A 30 1.36 23.79 6.93
N ILE A 31 1.55 22.52 7.26
CA ILE A 31 0.50 21.49 7.15
C ILE A 31 -0.68 21.86 8.05
N ASP A 32 -0.44 22.18 9.34
CA ASP A 32 -1.47 22.59 10.27
C ASP A 32 -2.26 23.80 9.75
N SER A 33 -1.57 24.79 9.19
CA SER A 33 -2.19 25.99 8.59
C SER A 33 -3.07 25.63 7.37
N LEU A 34 -2.61 24.74 6.50
CA LEU A 34 -3.35 24.30 5.30
C LEU A 34 -4.59 23.48 5.67
N LEU A 35 -4.52 22.71 6.75
CA LEU A 35 -5.61 21.85 7.21
C LEU A 35 -6.62 22.59 8.09
N ASN A 36 -6.27 23.77 8.60
CA ASN A 36 -7.16 24.55 9.44
C ASN A 36 -8.51 24.83 8.74
N GLY A 37 -9.60 24.49 9.40
CA GLY A 37 -10.97 24.65 8.88
C GLY A 37 -11.36 23.63 7.81
N LYS A 38 -10.52 22.65 7.45
CA LYS A 38 -10.90 21.55 6.55
C LYS A 38 -11.68 20.48 7.31
N LYS A 39 -12.76 19.99 6.70
CA LYS A 39 -13.56 18.87 7.24
C LYS A 39 -12.97 17.54 6.74
N ALA A 40 -11.72 17.26 7.10
CA ALA A 40 -11.02 16.04 6.70
C ALA A 40 -10.00 15.64 7.76
N THR A 41 -9.80 14.34 7.94
CA THR A 41 -8.65 13.77 8.65
C THR A 41 -7.59 13.43 7.62
N VAL A 42 -6.37 13.91 7.82
CA VAL A 42 -5.26 13.73 6.88
C VAL A 42 -4.09 13.06 7.60
N GLY A 43 -3.56 12.00 7.02
CA GLY A 43 -2.30 11.37 7.44
C GLY A 43 -1.19 11.76 6.46
N ILE A 44 0.00 12.05 6.98
CA ILE A 44 1.18 12.36 6.15
C ILE A 44 2.41 11.70 6.76
N ALA A 45 3.17 11.00 5.92
CA ALA A 45 4.51 10.54 6.26
C ALA A 45 5.50 11.09 5.24
N VAL A 46 6.55 11.72 5.71
CA VAL A 46 7.66 12.22 4.87
C VAL A 46 8.94 11.61 5.37
N TRP A 47 9.70 11.03 4.47
CA TRP A 47 11.05 10.55 4.72
C TRP A 47 12.00 11.15 3.69
N THR A 48 13.06 11.78 4.17
CA THR A 48 14.08 12.38 3.30
C THR A 48 15.26 11.42 3.09
N ASP A 49 16.03 11.65 2.04
CA ASP A 49 17.29 10.96 1.77
C ASP A 49 18.34 11.12 2.88
N LYS A 50 18.18 12.14 3.74
CA LYS A 50 19.03 12.44 4.89
C LYS A 50 18.57 11.76 6.18
N GLY A 51 17.48 10.97 6.12
CA GLY A 51 16.90 10.26 7.26
C GLY A 51 16.00 11.11 8.14
N ASP A 52 15.68 12.36 7.76
CA ASP A 52 14.70 13.16 8.49
C ASP A 52 13.30 12.57 8.25
N MET A 53 12.47 12.54 9.29
CA MET A 53 11.12 11.96 9.23
C MET A 53 10.11 12.93 9.83
N LEU A 54 9.02 13.15 9.12
CA LEU A 54 7.79 13.76 9.63
C LEU A 54 6.67 12.72 9.61
N ARG A 55 6.00 12.55 10.74
CA ARG A 55 4.77 11.76 10.86
C ARG A 55 3.66 12.67 11.34
N TYR A 56 2.51 12.59 10.67
CA TYR A 56 1.34 13.39 10.98
C TYR A 56 0.12 12.49 10.99
N ASN A 57 -0.56 12.38 12.15
CA ASN A 57 -1.68 11.45 12.38
C ASN A 57 -1.34 9.98 12.08
N ASP A 58 -0.13 9.55 12.40
CA ASP A 58 0.38 8.19 12.17
C ASP A 58 -0.21 7.11 13.08
N HIS A 59 -1.09 7.50 14.00
CA HIS A 59 -1.87 6.61 14.87
C HIS A 59 -3.31 6.39 14.38
N VAL A 60 -3.71 7.07 13.30
CA VAL A 60 -5.05 6.96 12.72
C VAL A 60 -5.06 5.84 11.69
N HIS A 61 -6.07 4.97 11.79
CA HIS A 61 -6.31 3.95 10.78
C HIS A 61 -7.01 4.57 9.57
N PHE A 62 -6.31 4.61 8.45
CA PHE A 62 -6.86 5.07 7.19
C PHE A 62 -7.32 3.89 6.35
N PRO A 63 -8.50 3.96 5.69
CA PRO A 63 -8.93 2.92 4.78
C PRO A 63 -7.98 2.83 3.59
N LEU A 64 -7.54 1.62 3.28
CA LEU A 64 -6.57 1.38 2.20
C LEU A 64 -7.16 1.60 0.82
N LEU A 65 -8.46 1.37 0.64
CA LEU A 65 -9.09 1.36 -0.68
C LEU A 65 -8.21 0.56 -1.67
N SER A 66 -8.10 1.02 -2.91
CA SER A 66 -7.28 0.32 -3.92
C SER A 66 -5.76 0.31 -3.63
N VAL A 67 -5.28 0.98 -2.59
CA VAL A 67 -3.85 0.90 -2.20
C VAL A 67 -3.47 -0.52 -1.79
N PHE A 68 -4.37 -1.30 -1.20
CA PHE A 68 -4.06 -2.67 -0.80
C PHE A 68 -3.73 -3.62 -1.96
N LYS A 69 -4.14 -3.29 -3.20
CA LYS A 69 -3.78 -4.06 -4.39
C LYS A 69 -2.26 -4.20 -4.57
N PHE A 70 -1.51 -3.17 -4.18
CA PHE A 70 -0.06 -3.23 -4.14
C PHE A 70 0.44 -4.32 -3.18
N HIS A 71 -0.15 -4.42 -1.99
CA HIS A 71 0.23 -5.43 -0.99
C HIS A 71 -0.14 -6.85 -1.47
N VAL A 72 -1.28 -6.99 -2.14
CA VAL A 72 -1.66 -8.26 -2.80
C VAL A 72 -0.63 -8.66 -3.83
N ALA A 73 -0.21 -7.73 -4.70
CA ALA A 73 0.79 -8.02 -5.72
C ALA A 73 2.15 -8.44 -5.11
N LEU A 74 2.59 -7.81 -4.02
CA LEU A 74 3.80 -8.22 -3.31
C LEU A 74 3.70 -9.66 -2.78
N ALA A 75 2.56 -10.03 -2.18
CA ALA A 75 2.35 -11.39 -1.68
C ALA A 75 2.29 -12.43 -2.82
N VAL A 76 1.72 -12.07 -3.97
CA VAL A 76 1.73 -12.91 -5.18
C VAL A 76 3.15 -13.12 -5.67
N LEU A 77 3.97 -12.06 -5.74
CA LEU A 77 5.37 -12.14 -6.18
C LEU A 77 6.22 -12.98 -5.22
N ASP A 78 6.04 -12.83 -3.90
CA ASP A 78 6.70 -13.67 -2.88
C ASP A 78 6.39 -15.16 -3.08
N LYS A 79 5.11 -15.48 -3.33
CA LYS A 79 4.70 -16.86 -3.63
C LYS A 79 5.33 -17.38 -4.92
N MET A 80 5.33 -16.57 -5.96
CA MET A 80 5.91 -16.94 -7.26
C MET A 80 7.41 -17.19 -7.14
N ASP A 81 8.15 -16.34 -6.43
CA ASP A 81 9.58 -16.49 -6.18
C ASP A 81 9.86 -17.80 -5.44
N LYS A 82 9.18 -18.07 -4.34
CA LYS A 82 9.32 -19.29 -3.54
C LYS A 82 9.01 -20.58 -4.32
N GLN A 83 8.11 -20.52 -5.29
CA GLN A 83 7.68 -21.68 -6.08
C GLN A 83 8.31 -21.71 -7.48
N SER A 84 9.22 -20.78 -7.80
CA SER A 84 9.84 -20.64 -9.12
C SER A 84 8.82 -20.53 -10.27
N ILE A 85 7.71 -19.83 -10.02
CA ILE A 85 6.64 -19.61 -11.00
C ILE A 85 6.96 -18.37 -11.84
N SER A 86 6.88 -18.49 -13.16
CA SER A 86 7.08 -17.36 -14.10
C SER A 86 5.87 -16.42 -14.12
N LEU A 87 6.12 -15.13 -14.33
CA LEU A 87 5.06 -14.15 -14.62
C LEU A 87 4.30 -14.48 -15.91
N ASP A 88 4.91 -15.23 -16.83
CA ASP A 88 4.28 -15.64 -18.08
C ASP A 88 3.50 -16.97 -17.95
N SER A 89 3.41 -17.51 -16.71
CA SER A 89 2.55 -18.65 -16.41
C SER A 89 1.08 -18.28 -16.66
N ILE A 90 0.38 -19.20 -17.34
CA ILE A 90 -1.02 -19.03 -17.70
C ILE A 90 -1.91 -19.50 -16.55
N VAL A 91 -2.90 -18.71 -16.21
CA VAL A 91 -4.00 -19.06 -15.29
C VAL A 91 -5.33 -19.07 -16.04
N SER A 92 -6.18 -20.02 -15.67
CA SER A 92 -7.54 -20.14 -16.21
C SER A 92 -8.50 -19.40 -15.27
N ILE A 93 -9.26 -18.48 -15.81
CA ILE A 93 -10.25 -17.69 -15.10
C ILE A 93 -11.64 -18.11 -15.56
N LYS A 94 -12.52 -18.41 -14.61
CA LYS A 94 -13.92 -18.71 -14.89
C LYS A 94 -14.75 -17.43 -14.86
N ALA A 95 -15.76 -17.35 -15.70
CA ALA A 95 -16.73 -16.25 -15.69
C ALA A 95 -17.32 -15.99 -14.29
N SER A 96 -17.56 -17.07 -13.51
CA SER A 96 -18.09 -16.99 -12.15
C SER A 96 -17.15 -16.30 -11.13
N GLN A 97 -15.86 -16.17 -11.42
CA GLN A 97 -14.90 -15.45 -10.57
C GLN A 97 -14.90 -13.93 -10.84
N MET A 98 -15.73 -13.46 -11.75
CA MET A 98 -15.80 -12.06 -12.14
C MET A 98 -17.21 -11.49 -11.95
N PRO A 99 -17.63 -11.17 -10.70
CA PRO A 99 -18.94 -10.56 -10.46
C PRO A 99 -19.15 -9.27 -11.26
N PRO A 100 -20.39 -8.98 -11.71
CA PRO A 100 -20.65 -7.84 -12.61
C PRO A 100 -20.70 -6.48 -11.89
N ASN A 101 -20.96 -6.48 -10.59
CA ASN A 101 -21.31 -5.27 -9.83
C ASN A 101 -20.06 -4.54 -9.27
N THR A 102 -18.95 -4.59 -10.00
CA THR A 102 -17.71 -3.94 -9.59
C THR A 102 -16.96 -3.36 -10.79
N TYR A 103 -16.04 -2.44 -10.52
CA TYR A 103 -15.19 -1.88 -11.57
C TYR A 103 -14.18 -2.92 -12.06
N SER A 104 -14.33 -3.36 -13.32
CA SER A 104 -13.44 -4.37 -13.91
C SER A 104 -13.30 -4.18 -15.43
N PRO A 105 -12.23 -3.52 -15.88
CA PRO A 105 -11.83 -3.53 -17.29
C PRO A 105 -11.59 -4.94 -17.85
N LEU A 106 -11.06 -5.86 -17.02
CA LEU A 106 -10.87 -7.26 -17.40
C LEU A 106 -12.17 -7.94 -17.77
N ARG A 107 -13.22 -7.78 -16.96
CA ARG A 107 -14.56 -8.31 -17.27
C ARG A 107 -15.13 -7.70 -18.55
N LYS A 108 -14.88 -6.41 -18.81
CA LYS A 108 -15.33 -5.79 -20.06
C LYS A 108 -14.66 -6.39 -21.30
N LYS A 109 -13.40 -6.84 -21.15
CA LYS A 109 -12.67 -7.52 -22.24
C LYS A 109 -13.17 -8.95 -22.47
N PHE A 110 -13.56 -9.66 -21.40
CA PHE A 110 -14.00 -11.06 -21.43
C PHE A 110 -15.38 -11.20 -20.76
N PRO A 111 -16.45 -10.68 -21.39
CA PRO A 111 -17.78 -10.71 -20.79
C PRO A 111 -18.34 -12.14 -20.75
N ASP A 112 -18.72 -12.57 -19.55
CA ASP A 112 -19.48 -13.81 -19.28
C ASP A 112 -18.90 -15.09 -19.93
N GLN A 113 -17.56 -15.17 -20.06
CA GLN A 113 -16.87 -16.32 -20.64
C GLN A 113 -15.66 -16.72 -19.81
N ASP A 114 -15.32 -17.99 -19.85
CA ASP A 114 -14.07 -18.52 -19.33
C ASP A 114 -12.92 -18.14 -20.29
N PHE A 115 -11.76 -17.80 -19.75
CA PHE A 115 -10.58 -17.44 -20.56
C PHE A 115 -9.30 -17.79 -19.82
N THR A 116 -8.21 -17.65 -20.52
CA THR A 116 -6.86 -17.78 -19.95
C THR A 116 -6.11 -16.47 -20.09
N ILE A 117 -5.25 -16.18 -19.12
CA ILE A 117 -4.46 -14.96 -19.04
C ILE A 117 -3.13 -15.27 -18.35
N THR A 118 -2.06 -14.52 -18.63
CA THR A 118 -0.83 -14.64 -17.88
C THR A 118 -0.95 -13.96 -16.51
N LEU A 119 -0.18 -14.44 -15.53
CA LEU A 119 -0.09 -13.75 -14.22
C LEU A 119 0.36 -12.30 -14.37
N ARG A 120 1.27 -12.02 -15.31
CA ARG A 120 1.72 -10.67 -15.67
C ARG A 120 0.56 -9.75 -16.06
N GLU A 121 -0.26 -10.20 -16.99
CA GLU A 121 -1.41 -9.40 -17.45
C GLU A 121 -2.46 -9.25 -16.35
N LEU A 122 -2.73 -10.30 -15.56
CA LEU A 122 -3.66 -10.24 -14.44
C LEU A 122 -3.20 -9.21 -13.39
N MET A 123 -1.91 -9.22 -13.02
CA MET A 123 -1.32 -8.22 -12.14
C MET A 123 -1.38 -6.81 -12.74
N GLN A 124 -1.16 -6.69 -14.05
CA GLN A 124 -1.26 -5.40 -14.75
C GLN A 124 -2.68 -4.84 -14.69
N TYR A 125 -3.72 -5.65 -14.86
CA TYR A 125 -5.10 -5.22 -14.67
C TYR A 125 -5.35 -4.73 -13.25
N SER A 126 -4.91 -5.49 -12.24
CA SER A 126 -5.10 -5.12 -10.83
C SER A 126 -4.39 -3.82 -10.48
N ILE A 127 -3.10 -3.70 -10.78
CA ILE A 127 -2.26 -2.58 -10.32
C ILE A 127 -2.40 -1.35 -11.20
N SER A 128 -2.33 -1.50 -12.54
CA SER A 128 -2.28 -0.34 -13.44
C SER A 128 -3.66 0.19 -13.81
N GLN A 129 -4.68 -0.66 -13.77
CA GLN A 129 -6.05 -0.31 -14.12
C GLN A 129 -7.01 -0.35 -12.92
N SER A 130 -6.50 -0.68 -11.73
CA SER A 130 -7.29 -0.81 -10.50
C SER A 130 -8.49 -1.76 -10.62
N ASP A 131 -8.33 -2.83 -11.39
CA ASP A 131 -9.37 -3.83 -11.65
C ASP A 131 -9.68 -4.63 -10.38
N ASN A 132 -10.94 -4.61 -9.94
CA ASN A 132 -11.36 -5.23 -8.70
C ASN A 132 -11.43 -6.76 -8.82
N ASN A 133 -11.98 -7.27 -9.93
CA ASN A 133 -12.05 -8.73 -10.14
C ASN A 133 -10.64 -9.34 -10.27
N ALA A 134 -9.73 -8.66 -10.98
CA ALA A 134 -8.35 -9.11 -11.06
C ALA A 134 -7.66 -9.13 -9.68
N CYS A 135 -7.98 -8.16 -8.83
CA CYS A 135 -7.47 -8.13 -7.46
C CYS A 135 -7.97 -9.32 -6.64
N ASP A 136 -9.26 -9.60 -6.66
CA ASP A 136 -9.85 -10.69 -5.89
C ASP A 136 -9.35 -12.07 -6.35
N ILE A 137 -9.17 -12.26 -7.66
CA ILE A 137 -8.51 -13.45 -8.22
C ILE A 137 -7.06 -13.57 -7.72
N LEU A 138 -6.32 -12.47 -7.65
CA LEU A 138 -4.94 -12.46 -7.12
C LEU A 138 -4.90 -12.71 -5.61
N ILE A 139 -5.89 -12.26 -4.83
CA ILE A 139 -6.03 -12.61 -3.40
C ILE A 139 -6.17 -14.13 -3.25
N GLU A 140 -7.05 -14.74 -4.02
CA GLU A 140 -7.23 -16.19 -4.03
C GLU A 140 -5.94 -16.90 -4.45
N TYR A 141 -5.32 -16.45 -5.53
CA TYR A 141 -4.05 -17.00 -6.02
C TYR A 141 -2.93 -16.90 -4.98
N ALA A 142 -2.83 -15.80 -4.24
CA ALA A 142 -1.86 -15.62 -3.17
C ALA A 142 -2.04 -16.64 -2.01
N GLY A 143 -3.23 -17.19 -1.85
CA GLY A 143 -3.59 -18.10 -0.75
C GLY A 143 -4.55 -17.46 0.26
N GLY A 144 -5.22 -16.40 -0.13
CA GLY A 144 -6.25 -15.69 0.64
C GLY A 144 -5.71 -14.56 1.51
N ILE A 145 -6.64 -13.84 2.10
CA ILE A 145 -6.41 -12.64 2.93
C ILE A 145 -5.40 -12.93 4.06
N LYS A 146 -5.56 -14.05 4.76
CA LYS A 146 -4.66 -14.40 5.86
C LYS A 146 -3.20 -14.50 5.40
N HIS A 147 -2.96 -15.11 4.24
CA HIS A 147 -1.60 -15.26 3.72
C HIS A 147 -0.97 -13.90 3.37
N ILE A 148 -1.76 -12.97 2.84
CA ILE A 148 -1.33 -11.61 2.53
C ILE A 148 -0.96 -10.86 3.82
N ASN A 149 -1.81 -10.89 4.86
CA ASN A 149 -1.50 -10.29 6.16
C ASN A 149 -0.22 -10.88 6.76
N ASP A 150 -0.11 -12.20 6.80
CA ASP A 150 1.09 -12.88 7.32
C ASP A 150 2.36 -12.47 6.56
N TYR A 151 2.25 -12.28 5.24
CA TYR A 151 3.37 -11.82 4.43
C TYR A 151 3.78 -10.38 4.77
N ILE A 152 2.82 -9.47 4.83
CA ILE A 152 3.09 -8.05 5.11
C ILE A 152 3.64 -7.86 6.53
N HIS A 153 3.10 -8.58 7.52
CA HIS A 153 3.62 -8.54 8.88
C HIS A 153 5.05 -9.10 8.99
N ARG A 154 5.42 -10.10 8.18
CA ARG A 154 6.83 -10.56 8.11
C ARG A 154 7.79 -9.50 7.58
N LEU A 155 7.31 -8.48 6.85
CA LEU A 155 8.10 -7.32 6.44
C LEU A 155 8.23 -6.25 7.54
N SER A 156 7.78 -6.57 8.77
CA SER A 156 7.73 -5.65 9.92
C SER A 156 6.79 -4.45 9.71
N ILE A 157 5.72 -4.67 8.95
CA ILE A 157 4.63 -3.70 8.75
C ILE A 157 3.44 -4.18 9.57
N ASP A 158 3.50 -3.96 10.90
CA ASP A 158 2.48 -4.45 11.83
C ASP A 158 1.17 -3.64 11.78
N SER A 159 1.26 -2.39 11.33
CA SER A 159 0.11 -1.48 11.18
C SER A 159 -0.57 -1.64 9.82
N PHE A 160 -0.85 -2.87 9.42
CA PHE A 160 -1.58 -3.22 8.20
C PHE A 160 -2.62 -4.30 8.51
N ASN A 161 -3.82 -4.12 8.01
CA ASN A 161 -4.89 -5.12 8.11
C ASN A 161 -5.69 -5.19 6.82
N LEU A 162 -5.72 -6.36 6.22
CA LEU A 162 -6.64 -6.72 5.14
C LEU A 162 -7.65 -7.70 5.70
N SER A 163 -8.96 -7.39 5.64
CA SER A 163 -10.04 -8.23 6.13
C SER A 163 -11.07 -8.55 5.06
N GLU A 164 -11.16 -7.71 4.03
CA GLU A 164 -12.15 -7.80 2.99
C GLU A 164 -11.48 -7.84 1.60
N THR A 165 -12.09 -8.59 0.69
CA THR A 165 -11.81 -8.53 -0.74
C THR A 165 -12.47 -7.29 -1.35
N GLU A 166 -12.23 -7.01 -2.63
CA GLU A 166 -12.96 -5.93 -3.33
C GLU A 166 -14.47 -6.19 -3.34
N ASP A 167 -14.89 -7.42 -3.59
CA ASP A 167 -16.31 -7.80 -3.54
C ASP A 167 -16.86 -7.66 -2.10
N GLY A 168 -16.12 -8.10 -1.09
CA GLY A 168 -16.50 -7.98 0.32
C GLY A 168 -16.71 -6.53 0.77
N MET A 169 -15.93 -5.59 0.27
CA MET A 169 -16.10 -4.16 0.57
C MET A 169 -17.41 -3.55 0.03
N HIS A 170 -18.06 -4.20 -0.95
CA HIS A 170 -19.37 -3.77 -1.43
C HIS A 170 -20.53 -4.13 -0.49
N SER A 171 -20.28 -4.95 0.54
CA SER A 171 -21.32 -5.43 1.45
C SER A 171 -21.91 -4.32 2.35
N SER A 172 -21.13 -3.34 2.74
CA SER A 172 -21.56 -2.17 3.51
C SER A 172 -20.53 -1.04 3.45
N PHE A 173 -20.97 0.19 3.85
CA PHE A 173 -20.04 1.32 3.96
C PHE A 173 -18.92 1.04 4.99
N GLU A 174 -19.22 0.37 6.09
CA GLU A 174 -18.28 0.03 7.14
C GLU A 174 -17.25 -1.01 6.68
N ALA A 175 -17.59 -1.88 5.73
CA ALA A 175 -16.68 -2.88 5.21
C ALA A 175 -15.44 -2.26 4.55
N VAL A 176 -15.57 -1.07 3.95
CA VAL A 176 -14.47 -0.31 3.36
C VAL A 176 -13.38 0.03 4.39
N TYR A 177 -13.77 0.28 5.64
CA TYR A 177 -12.86 0.67 6.72
C TYR A 177 -12.21 -0.52 7.43
N ARG A 178 -12.55 -1.76 7.07
CA ARG A 178 -11.93 -2.96 7.66
C ARG A 178 -10.53 -3.24 7.09
N ASN A 179 -10.24 -2.72 5.89
CA ASN A 179 -8.91 -2.73 5.29
C ASN A 179 -8.21 -1.42 5.61
N TRP A 180 -7.22 -1.44 6.48
CA TRP A 180 -6.58 -0.21 6.96
C TRP A 180 -5.07 -0.34 7.15
N SER A 181 -4.39 0.81 7.14
CA SER A 181 -3.01 1.00 7.59
C SER A 181 -2.87 2.33 8.32
N THR A 182 -1.81 2.48 9.11
CA THR A 182 -1.41 3.75 9.74
C THR A 182 -0.25 4.37 9.01
#